data_b0a98a5f444c2565f7a36c5c6fcfb8a6
#
_entry.id   b0a98a5f444c2565f7a36c5c6fcfb8a6
#
_cell.length_a   1.000
_cell.length_b   1.000
_cell.length_c   1.000
_cell.angle_alpha   90.00
_cell.angle_beta   90.00
_cell.angle_gamma   90.00
#
_symmetry.space_group_name_H-M   'P 1'
#
loop_
_entity.id
_entity.type
_entity.pdbx_description
1 polymer ?
#
loop_
_entity_poly.entity_id
_entity_poly.type
_entity_poly.pdbx_seq_one_letter_code
_entity_poly.pdbx_strand_id
1 'polypeptide(L)'
;MRMQFDAQDTEYRRHNPRGRFDVIEVDGRPVGRLIVDRRPGDIRVVDISLLPEARGAGIGGRLLSDLVEEARVSGCIVSIHVEVHNRAARLYSRLGFVVAADLGVYRRMEWSA
;
A
#
# COMPACT_ATOMS: atom_id res chain seq x y z
N MET A 1 -9.78 -10.36 -2.60
CA MET A 1 -8.75 -10.61 -3.61
C MET A 1 -7.70 -11.56 -3.06
N ARG A 2 -7.28 -12.47 -3.88
CA ARG A 2 -6.27 -13.44 -3.48
C ARG A 2 -5.04 -13.23 -4.33
N MET A 3 -3.89 -13.22 -3.70
CA MET A 3 -2.65 -12.96 -4.38
C MET A 3 -1.55 -13.85 -3.81
N GLN A 4 -0.78 -14.41 -4.71
CA GLN A 4 0.37 -15.21 -4.35
C GLN A 4 1.61 -14.36 -4.53
N PHE A 5 2.45 -14.31 -3.53
CA PHE A 5 3.72 -13.66 -3.68
C PHE A 5 4.79 -14.39 -2.89
N ASP A 6 5.94 -14.25 -3.40
CA ASP A 6 7.22 -14.85 -3.16
C ASP A 6 7.33 -16.26 -3.73
N ALA A 7 8.55 -16.74 -3.78
CA ALA A 7 8.88 -17.99 -4.43
C ALA A 7 8.50 -19.22 -3.59
N GLN A 8 8.01 -19.02 -2.39
CA GLN A 8 7.63 -20.09 -1.51
C GLN A 8 6.13 -20.32 -1.47
N ASP A 9 5.42 -19.77 -2.44
CA ASP A 9 3.99 -19.91 -2.53
C ASP A 9 3.24 -19.31 -1.34
N THR A 10 3.84 -18.34 -0.68
CA THR A 10 3.16 -17.57 0.33
C THR A 10 2.08 -16.75 -0.34
N GLU A 11 0.86 -16.90 0.11
CA GLU A 11 -0.22 -16.13 -0.46
C GLU A 11 -0.84 -15.22 0.58
N TYR A 12 -1.35 -14.10 0.13
CA TYR A 12 -2.12 -13.23 0.96
C TYR A 12 -3.45 -12.92 0.29
N ARG A 13 -4.40 -12.54 1.11
CA ARG A 13 -5.72 -12.15 0.65
C ARG A 13 -6.06 -10.78 1.15
N ARG A 14 -6.79 -10.07 0.32
CA ARG A 14 -7.46 -8.87 0.74
C ARG A 14 -8.95 -9.18 0.78
N HIS A 15 -9.54 -8.97 1.96
CA HIS A 15 -10.98 -9.08 2.15
C HIS A 15 -11.56 -7.69 2.14
N ASN A 16 -12.37 -7.40 1.14
CA ASN A 16 -12.82 -6.04 0.92
C ASN A 16 -14.30 -6.02 0.54
N PRO A 17 -15.20 -6.22 1.50
CA PRO A 17 -16.64 -6.25 1.19
C PRO A 17 -17.18 -4.94 0.64
N ARG A 18 -16.50 -3.82 0.87
CA ARG A 18 -16.97 -2.50 0.43
C ARG A 18 -16.00 -1.72 -0.44
N GLY A 19 -14.94 -2.34 -0.89
CA GLY A 19 -13.94 -1.66 -1.71
C GLY A 19 -13.02 -0.71 -0.98
N ARG A 20 -13.06 -0.67 0.35
CA ARG A 20 -12.27 0.27 1.15
C ARG A 20 -11.32 -0.37 2.13
N PHE A 21 -11.76 -1.42 2.79
CA PHE A 21 -11.03 -2.04 3.88
C PHE A 21 -10.68 -3.46 3.51
N ASP A 22 -9.41 -3.80 3.56
CA ASP A 22 -8.92 -5.15 3.30
C ASP A 22 -8.19 -5.67 4.52
N VAL A 23 -8.46 -6.91 4.88
CA VAL A 23 -7.62 -7.66 5.80
C VAL A 23 -6.60 -8.42 4.97
N ILE A 24 -5.34 -8.29 5.32
CA ILE A 24 -4.25 -8.97 4.64
C ILE A 24 -4.01 -10.29 5.35
N GLU A 25 -4.08 -11.38 4.59
CA GLU A 25 -3.86 -12.72 5.14
C GLU A 25 -2.73 -13.41 4.41
N VAL A 26 -1.92 -14.12 5.17
CA VAL A 26 -0.88 -15.01 4.65
C VAL A 26 -1.16 -16.40 5.19
N ASP A 27 -1.36 -17.35 4.28
CA ASP A 27 -1.70 -18.74 4.65
C ASP A 27 -2.89 -18.83 5.60
N GLY A 28 -3.90 -17.99 5.38
CA GLY A 28 -5.10 -17.97 6.17
C GLY A 28 -5.00 -17.23 7.50
N ARG A 29 -3.85 -16.64 7.81
CA ARG A 29 -3.63 -15.91 9.06
C ARG A 29 -3.67 -14.41 8.80
N PRO A 30 -4.47 -13.65 9.57
CA PRO A 30 -4.47 -12.20 9.41
C PRO A 30 -3.13 -11.62 9.87
N VAL A 31 -2.49 -10.85 9.01
CA VAL A 31 -1.18 -10.27 9.28
C VAL A 31 -1.16 -8.75 9.15
N GLY A 32 -2.25 -8.15 8.73
CA GLY A 32 -2.30 -6.71 8.59
C GLY A 32 -3.58 -6.22 7.96
N ARG A 33 -3.59 -4.93 7.66
CA ARG A 33 -4.74 -4.30 7.03
C ARG A 33 -4.29 -3.28 5.99
N LEU A 34 -5.15 -3.06 5.02
CA LEU A 34 -4.98 -2.05 3.99
C LEU A 34 -6.30 -1.32 3.82
N ILE A 35 -6.27 -0.01 3.97
CA ILE A 35 -7.44 0.83 3.77
C ILE A 35 -7.14 1.76 2.61
N VAL A 36 -7.95 1.69 1.57
CA VAL A 36 -7.78 2.46 0.35
C VAL A 36 -9.09 3.17 0.02
N ASP A 37 -8.97 4.45 -0.29
CA ASP A 37 -10.09 5.26 -0.74
C ASP A 37 -9.85 5.60 -2.20
N ARG A 38 -10.66 5.00 -3.08
CA ARG A 38 -10.55 5.24 -4.52
C ARG A 38 -11.46 6.39 -4.92
N ARG A 39 -10.82 7.50 -5.29
CA ARG A 39 -11.48 8.71 -5.74
C ARG A 39 -11.23 8.90 -7.22
N PRO A 40 -12.03 9.70 -7.91
CA PRO A 40 -11.71 10.03 -9.31
C PRO A 40 -10.28 10.58 -9.41
N GLY A 41 -9.46 9.90 -10.18
CA GLY A 41 -8.07 10.31 -10.42
C GLY A 41 -7.07 10.05 -9.29
N ASP A 42 -7.50 9.58 -8.13
CA ASP A 42 -6.62 9.43 -6.97
C ASP A 42 -6.94 8.16 -6.18
N ILE A 43 -5.97 7.27 -6.10
CA ILE A 43 -6.06 6.10 -5.23
C ILE A 43 -5.35 6.48 -3.94
N ARG A 44 -6.12 6.83 -2.91
CA ARG A 44 -5.56 7.26 -1.63
C ARG A 44 -5.37 6.08 -0.71
N VAL A 45 -4.12 5.82 -0.32
CA VAL A 45 -3.82 4.84 0.72
C VAL A 45 -4.04 5.52 2.06
N VAL A 46 -5.09 5.11 2.76
CA VAL A 46 -5.46 5.70 4.05
C VAL A 46 -4.64 5.07 5.16
N ASP A 47 -4.45 3.77 5.09
CA ASP A 47 -3.69 3.06 6.11
C ASP A 47 -3.15 1.76 5.53
N ILE A 48 -1.92 1.44 5.87
CA ILE A 48 -1.32 0.14 5.59
C ILE A 48 -0.53 -0.25 6.83
N SER A 49 -0.91 -1.37 7.43
CA SER A 49 -0.32 -1.85 8.67
C SER A 49 -0.05 -3.33 8.57
N LEU A 50 1.10 -3.76 9.06
CA LEU A 50 1.47 -5.17 9.13
C LEU A 50 1.89 -5.48 10.55
N LEU A 51 1.52 -6.67 11.02
CA LEU A 51 2.05 -7.17 12.28
C LEU A 51 3.57 -7.28 12.21
N PRO A 52 4.28 -7.10 13.33
CA PRO A 52 5.75 -7.14 13.30
C PRO A 52 6.33 -8.39 12.65
N GLU A 53 5.75 -9.55 12.89
CA GLU A 53 6.22 -10.81 12.33
C GLU A 53 6.00 -10.93 10.82
N ALA A 54 5.16 -10.09 10.25
CA ALA A 54 4.92 -10.07 8.81
C ALA A 54 5.75 -9.02 8.07
N ARG A 55 6.47 -8.19 8.80
CA ARG A 55 7.31 -7.16 8.20
C ARG A 55 8.59 -7.76 7.65
N GLY A 56 9.16 -7.12 6.66
CA GLY A 56 10.41 -7.57 6.06
C GLY A 56 10.26 -8.69 5.04
N ALA A 57 9.05 -9.15 4.79
CA ALA A 57 8.77 -10.20 3.80
C ALA A 57 8.33 -9.66 2.44
N GLY A 58 8.37 -8.34 2.25
CA GLY A 58 8.01 -7.73 0.97
C GLY A 58 6.52 -7.52 0.76
N ILE A 59 5.69 -7.76 1.77
CA ILE A 59 4.23 -7.66 1.64
C ILE A 59 3.81 -6.22 1.35
N GLY A 60 4.33 -5.26 2.10
CA GLY A 60 4.00 -3.85 1.91
C GLY A 60 4.38 -3.36 0.53
N GLY A 61 5.59 -3.71 0.08
CA GLY A 61 6.04 -3.35 -1.25
C GLY A 61 5.18 -3.94 -2.34
N ARG A 62 4.76 -5.18 -2.18
CA ARG A 62 3.90 -5.86 -3.16
C ARG A 62 2.52 -5.22 -3.23
N LEU A 63 1.93 -4.91 -2.07
CA LEU A 63 0.63 -4.25 -2.01
C LEU A 63 0.66 -2.89 -2.70
N LEU A 64 1.69 -2.10 -2.41
CA LEU A 64 1.84 -0.79 -3.00
C LEU A 64 2.14 -0.87 -4.50
N SER A 65 2.94 -1.84 -4.92
CA SER A 65 3.20 -2.06 -6.34
C SER A 65 1.93 -2.40 -7.10
N ASP A 66 1.05 -3.17 -6.50
CA ASP A 66 -0.23 -3.51 -7.12
C ASP A 66 -1.12 -2.28 -7.28
N LEU A 67 -1.13 -1.40 -6.28
CA LEU A 67 -1.89 -0.16 -6.36
C LEU A 67 -1.31 0.78 -7.41
N VAL A 68 0.01 0.86 -7.50
CA VAL A 68 0.69 1.64 -8.53
C VAL A 68 0.32 1.12 -9.91
N GLU A 69 0.31 -0.19 -10.10
CA GLU A 69 -0.07 -0.79 -11.39
C GLU A 69 -1.53 -0.50 -11.71
N GLU A 70 -2.42 -0.60 -10.73
CA GLU A 70 -3.82 -0.23 -10.92
C GLU A 70 -3.95 1.23 -11.36
N ALA A 71 -3.20 2.11 -10.71
CA ALA A 71 -3.23 3.54 -11.05
C ALA A 71 -2.67 3.81 -12.44
N ARG A 72 -1.61 3.11 -12.81
CA ARG A 72 -1.00 3.27 -14.14
C ARG A 72 -1.99 2.90 -15.24
N VAL A 73 -2.69 1.79 -15.04
CA VAL A 73 -3.66 1.31 -16.02
C VAL A 73 -4.88 2.24 -16.12
N SER A 74 -5.33 2.77 -15.00
CA SER A 74 -6.54 3.59 -14.95
C SER A 74 -6.29 5.10 -15.09
N GLY A 75 -5.03 5.51 -15.21
CA GLY A 75 -4.71 6.93 -15.37
C GLY A 75 -4.84 7.74 -14.09
N CYS A 76 -4.67 7.10 -12.93
CA CYS A 76 -4.76 7.74 -11.62
C CYS A 76 -3.40 7.99 -11.03
N ILE A 77 -3.37 8.81 -9.98
CA ILE A 77 -2.22 8.87 -9.08
C ILE A 77 -2.48 7.97 -7.87
N VAL A 78 -1.44 7.68 -7.12
CA VAL A 78 -1.54 7.07 -5.79
C VAL A 78 -1.04 8.08 -4.80
N SER A 79 -1.77 8.32 -3.72
CA SER A 79 -1.36 9.25 -2.69
C SER A 79 -1.37 8.60 -1.33
N ILE A 80 -0.46 9.02 -0.46
CA ILE A 80 -0.33 8.50 0.89
C ILE A 80 0.22 9.60 1.79
N HIS A 81 -0.26 9.66 3.02
CA HIS A 81 0.32 10.50 4.05
C HIS A 81 1.27 9.64 4.89
N VAL A 82 2.47 10.14 5.12
CA VAL A 82 3.48 9.41 5.86
C VAL A 82 4.13 10.35 6.87
N GLU A 83 4.35 9.87 8.09
CA GLU A 83 5.08 10.63 9.09
C GLU A 83 6.52 10.87 8.61
N VAL A 84 7.04 12.05 8.95
CA VAL A 84 8.38 12.48 8.52
C VAL A 84 9.46 11.47 8.89
N HIS A 85 9.33 10.83 10.06
CA HIS A 85 10.33 9.88 10.55
C HIS A 85 9.97 8.42 10.28
N ASN A 86 8.94 8.16 9.50
CA ASN A 86 8.53 6.78 9.21
C ASN A 86 9.51 6.14 8.23
N ARG A 87 10.04 4.97 8.60
CA ARG A 87 10.98 4.23 7.74
C ARG A 87 10.36 3.82 6.41
N ALA A 88 9.05 3.67 6.36
CA ALA A 88 8.34 3.30 5.13
C ALA A 88 8.49 4.34 4.03
N ALA A 89 8.87 5.57 4.36
CA ALA A 89 9.12 6.59 3.34
C ALA A 89 10.19 6.16 2.33
N ARG A 90 11.17 5.36 2.75
CA ARG A 90 12.18 4.83 1.83
C ARG A 90 11.57 3.87 0.82
N LEU A 91 10.66 3.03 1.26
CA LEU A 91 9.94 2.11 0.38
C LEU A 91 9.14 2.89 -0.64
N TYR A 92 8.43 3.92 -0.21
CA TYR A 92 7.63 4.74 -1.11
C TYR A 92 8.50 5.42 -2.14
N SER A 93 9.63 5.98 -1.72
CA SER A 93 10.57 6.61 -2.65
C SER A 93 11.11 5.61 -3.68
N ARG A 94 11.43 4.40 -3.27
CA ARG A 94 11.90 3.36 -4.20
C ARG A 94 10.84 2.97 -5.22
N LEU A 95 9.58 3.06 -4.85
CA LEU A 95 8.48 2.74 -5.76
C LEU A 95 8.12 3.89 -6.70
N GLY A 96 8.79 5.03 -6.55
CA GLY A 96 8.57 6.18 -7.42
C GLY A 96 7.68 7.26 -6.83
N PHE A 97 7.32 7.16 -5.56
CA PHE A 97 6.57 8.23 -4.89
C PHE A 97 7.50 9.42 -4.64
N VAL A 98 6.96 10.61 -4.77
CA VAL A 98 7.67 11.85 -4.48
C VAL A 98 6.87 12.65 -3.46
N VAL A 99 7.57 13.50 -2.72
CA VAL A 99 6.92 14.39 -1.76
C VAL A 99 6.17 15.47 -2.53
N ALA A 100 4.85 15.50 -2.36
CA ALA A 100 4.00 16.49 -3.01
C ALA A 100 3.65 17.65 -2.09
N ALA A 101 3.64 17.43 -0.78
CA ALA A 101 3.37 18.48 0.20
C ALA A 101 4.01 18.12 1.53
N ASP A 102 4.50 19.14 2.23
CA ASP A 102 5.01 19.00 3.58
C ASP A 102 3.95 19.60 4.52
N LEU A 103 3.38 18.74 5.36
CA LEU A 103 2.29 19.11 6.26
C LEU A 103 2.73 19.17 7.72
N GLY A 104 4.05 19.33 7.93
CA GLY A 104 4.63 19.38 9.27
C GLY A 104 5.04 18.01 9.78
N VAL A 105 4.21 17.39 10.60
CA VAL A 105 4.48 16.05 11.13
C VAL A 105 4.37 14.99 10.05
N TYR A 106 3.53 15.24 9.04
CA TYR A 106 3.30 14.32 7.94
C TYR A 106 3.75 14.93 6.64
N ARG A 107 4.10 14.08 5.68
CA ARG A 107 4.28 14.45 4.28
C ARG A 107 3.28 13.71 3.44
N ARG A 108 2.75 14.39 2.45
CA ARG A 108 1.94 13.73 1.44
C ARG A 108 2.87 13.33 0.31
N MET A 109 2.87 12.05 0.00
CA MET A 109 3.65 11.53 -1.12
C MET A 109 2.71 11.06 -2.21
N GLU A 110 3.14 11.20 -3.45
CA GLU A 110 2.32 10.82 -4.61
C GLU A 110 3.17 10.07 -5.62
N TRP A 111 2.52 9.09 -6.24
CA TRP A 111 3.03 8.43 -7.42
C TRP A 111 2.19 8.83 -8.61
N SER A 112 2.83 9.12 -9.74
CA SER A 112 2.15 9.36 -11.03
C SER A 112 2.96 8.76 -12.15
N ALA A 113 2.27 8.41 -13.22
CA ALA A 113 2.92 7.89 -14.41
C ALA A 113 3.75 8.95 -15.11
#